data_3bda73beaf703a5e6e2bf6b9f9912bb8
#
_entry.id   3bda73beaf703a5e6e2bf6b9f9912bb8
#
_cell.length_a   1.000
_cell.length_b   1.000
_cell.length_c   1.000
_cell.angle_alpha   90.00
_cell.angle_beta   90.00
_cell.angle_gamma   90.00
#
_symmetry.space_group_name_H-M   'P 1'
#
loop_
_entity.id
_entity.type
_entity.pdbx_description
1 polymer ?
#
loop_
_entity_poly.entity_id
_entity_poly.type
_entity_poly.pdbx_seq_one_letter_code
_entity_poly.pdbx_strand_id
1 'polypeptide(L)'
;RRAVVRKKFSPATNGEMVPAFEIMVLTPAIRNLIREGKVHQIDGIIYTSAAENMIAMDTSIFNLYKAGVISKHVAISEATNPEMMTKRINLN
;
A
#
# COMPACT_ATOMS: atom_id res chain seq x y z
N ARG A 1 9.59 -8.23 -17.93
CA ARG A 1 9.21 -8.22 -16.52
C ARG A 1 7.70 -8.23 -16.37
N ARG A 2 7.23 -8.96 -15.41
CA ARG A 2 5.81 -9.01 -15.09
C ARG A 2 5.49 -8.08 -13.93
N ALA A 3 4.37 -7.37 -14.03
CA ALA A 3 3.85 -6.57 -12.94
C ALA A 3 2.50 -7.12 -12.50
N VAL A 4 2.23 -7.04 -11.21
CA VAL A 4 0.94 -7.36 -10.62
C VAL A 4 0.40 -6.09 -10.00
N VAL A 5 -0.87 -5.79 -10.25
CA VAL A 5 -1.55 -4.63 -9.68
C VAL A 5 -2.69 -5.14 -8.81
N ARG A 6 -2.68 -4.72 -7.53
CA ARG A 6 -3.83 -4.95 -6.62
C ARG A 6 -4.54 -3.64 -6.40
N LYS A 7 -5.86 -3.72 -6.29
CA LYS A 7 -6.70 -2.58 -5.91
C LYS A 7 -7.38 -2.86 -4.58
N LYS A 8 -7.55 -1.80 -3.80
CA LYS A 8 -8.36 -1.83 -2.59
C LYS A 8 -9.21 -0.57 -2.58
N PHE A 9 -10.53 -0.71 -2.42
CA PHE A 9 -11.43 0.43 -2.37
C PHE A 9 -11.64 0.87 -0.93
N SER A 10 -11.60 2.17 -0.71
CA SER A 10 -11.77 2.78 0.61
C SER A 10 -12.78 3.93 0.52
N PRO A 11 -13.55 4.17 1.61
CA PRO A 11 -14.51 5.28 1.59
C PRO A 11 -13.80 6.63 1.62
N ALA A 12 -14.17 7.49 0.67
CA ALA A 12 -13.67 8.85 0.58
C ALA A 12 -14.49 9.79 1.45
N THR A 13 -13.94 10.97 1.72
CA THR A 13 -14.61 11.99 2.52
C THR A 13 -15.91 12.51 1.89
N ASN A 14 -16.05 12.37 0.57
CA ASN A 14 -17.26 12.78 -0.15
C ASN A 14 -18.33 11.66 -0.23
N GLY A 15 -18.10 10.53 0.44
CA GLY A 15 -19.04 9.42 0.45
C GLY A 15 -18.89 8.41 -0.68
N GLU A 16 -17.98 8.65 -1.61
CA GLU A 16 -17.69 7.72 -2.70
C GLU A 16 -16.60 6.73 -2.29
N MET A 17 -16.50 5.62 -3.05
CA MET A 17 -15.42 4.67 -2.87
C MET A 17 -14.29 5.03 -3.83
N VAL A 18 -13.06 5.07 -3.33
CA VAL A 18 -11.87 5.40 -4.14
C VAL A 18 -10.87 4.25 -4.07
N PRO A 19 -10.14 3.99 -5.17
CA PRO A 19 -9.17 2.90 -5.19
C PRO A 19 -7.80 3.35 -4.68
N ALA A 20 -7.18 2.49 -3.90
CA ALA A 20 -5.74 2.50 -3.66
C ALA A 20 -5.12 1.36 -4.45
N PHE A 21 -3.89 1.53 -4.89
CA PHE A 21 -3.22 0.56 -5.76
C PHE A 21 -1.92 0.08 -5.15
N GLU A 22 -1.63 -1.19 -5.35
CA GLU A 22 -0.29 -1.73 -5.13
C GLU A 22 0.25 -2.18 -6.49
N ILE A 23 1.46 -1.78 -6.80
CA ILE A 23 2.14 -2.18 -8.02
C ILE A 23 3.39 -2.96 -7.63
N MET A 24 3.48 -4.20 -8.09
CA MET A 24 4.55 -5.12 -7.72
C MET A 24 5.15 -5.71 -8.99
N VAL A 25 6.46 -5.52 -9.16
CA VAL A 25 7.20 -6.19 -10.22
C VAL A 25 7.68 -7.54 -9.70
N LEU A 26 7.40 -8.62 -10.43
CA LEU A 26 7.76 -9.96 -9.99
C LEU A 26 9.27 -10.18 -10.15
N THR A 27 10.02 -9.90 -9.09
CA THR A 27 11.44 -10.22 -9.00
C THR A 27 11.62 -11.64 -8.44
N PRO A 28 12.82 -12.25 -8.57
CA PRO A 28 13.08 -13.53 -7.92
C PRO A 28 12.84 -13.51 -6.41
N ALA A 29 13.17 -12.41 -5.74
CA ALA A 29 12.93 -12.29 -4.29
C ALA A 29 11.43 -12.35 -3.96
N ILE A 30 10.60 -11.63 -4.71
CA ILE A 30 9.14 -11.64 -4.49
C ILE A 30 8.56 -13.01 -4.83
N ARG A 31 9.01 -13.62 -5.92
CA ARG A 31 8.57 -14.98 -6.28
C ARG A 31 8.85 -15.97 -5.17
N ASN A 32 10.03 -15.87 -4.54
CA ASN A 32 10.40 -16.76 -3.44
C ASN A 32 9.49 -16.54 -2.22
N LEU A 33 9.17 -15.31 -1.90
CA LEU A 33 8.25 -15.02 -0.79
C LEU A 33 6.87 -15.61 -1.03
N ILE A 34 6.37 -15.51 -2.26
CA ILE A 34 5.07 -16.11 -2.61
C ILE A 34 5.14 -17.62 -2.47
N ARG A 35 6.21 -18.24 -2.98
CA ARG A 35 6.40 -19.69 -2.94
C ARG A 35 6.48 -20.21 -1.51
N GLU A 36 7.12 -19.44 -0.61
CA GLU A 36 7.30 -19.82 0.78
C GLU A 36 6.14 -19.43 1.68
N GLY A 37 5.09 -18.82 1.14
CA GLY A 37 3.94 -18.38 1.91
C GLY A 37 4.19 -17.15 2.78
N LYS A 38 5.25 -16.39 2.49
CA LYS A 38 5.64 -15.20 3.27
C LYS A 38 5.13 -13.91 2.63
N VAL A 39 3.88 -13.93 2.16
CA VAL A 39 3.27 -12.81 1.43
C VAL A 39 3.28 -11.52 2.26
N HIS A 40 3.16 -11.64 3.58
CA HIS A 40 3.16 -10.49 4.49
C HIS A 40 4.47 -9.68 4.47
N GLN A 41 5.56 -10.24 3.94
CA GLN A 41 6.84 -9.53 3.82
C GLN A 41 6.97 -8.74 2.51
N ILE A 42 6.04 -8.92 1.59
CA ILE A 42 6.12 -8.30 0.25
C ILE A 42 6.03 -6.77 0.35
N ASP A 43 5.14 -6.25 1.19
CA ASP A 43 4.96 -4.80 1.32
C ASP A 43 6.26 -4.11 1.76
N GLY A 44 7.03 -4.73 2.65
CA GLY A 44 8.32 -4.21 3.05
C GLY A 44 9.33 -4.15 1.89
N ILE A 45 9.35 -5.19 1.06
CA ILE A 45 10.21 -5.23 -0.13
C ILE A 45 9.79 -4.16 -1.14
N ILE A 46 8.50 -4.02 -1.40
CA ILE A 46 7.99 -3.01 -2.33
C ILE A 46 8.38 -1.61 -1.85
N TYR A 47 8.23 -1.35 -0.54
CA TYR A 47 8.56 -0.05 0.04
C TYR A 47 10.04 0.30 -0.19
N THR A 48 10.94 -0.67 0.02
CA THR A 48 12.38 -0.45 -0.16
C THR A 48 12.82 -0.46 -1.61
N SER A 49 11.97 -0.94 -2.52
CA SER A 49 12.27 -1.06 -3.95
C SER A 49 11.53 -0.03 -4.79
N ALA A 50 11.16 1.12 -4.21
CA ALA A 50 10.40 2.15 -4.91
C ALA A 50 11.06 2.61 -6.22
N ALA A 51 12.39 2.54 -6.30
CA ALA A 51 13.13 2.90 -7.51
C ALA A 51 12.83 1.97 -8.71
N GLU A 52 12.20 0.82 -8.46
CA GLU A 52 11.83 -0.12 -9.52
C GLU A 52 10.36 0.04 -9.97
N ASN A 53 9.77 1.19 -9.72
CA ASN A 53 8.37 1.50 -10.07
C ASN A 53 7.37 0.62 -9.32
N MET A 54 7.71 0.24 -8.10
CA MET A 54 6.79 -0.48 -7.21
C MET A 54 6.14 0.48 -6.23
N ILE A 55 4.88 0.23 -5.90
CA ILE A 55 4.12 1.03 -4.94
C ILE A 55 3.43 0.08 -3.98
N ALA A 56 3.73 0.19 -2.69
CA ALA A 56 3.04 -0.58 -1.66
C ALA A 56 1.62 -0.03 -1.45
N MET A 57 0.69 -0.91 -1.09
CA MET A 57 -0.71 -0.51 -0.83
C MET A 57 -0.78 0.61 0.20
N ASP A 58 -0.05 0.49 1.31
CA ASP A 58 -0.11 1.49 2.38
C ASP A 58 0.44 2.84 1.93
N THR A 59 1.42 2.87 1.04
CA THR A 59 1.89 4.13 0.45
C THR A 59 0.81 4.78 -0.39
N SER A 60 0.08 4.00 -1.18
CA SER A 60 -1.05 4.51 -1.96
C SER A 60 -2.15 5.07 -1.06
N ILE A 61 -2.49 4.35 0.02
CA ILE A 61 -3.48 4.81 1.00
C ILE A 61 -3.02 6.10 1.68
N PHE A 62 -1.74 6.17 2.08
CA PHE A 62 -1.18 7.36 2.68
C PHE A 62 -1.25 8.58 1.75
N ASN A 63 -0.99 8.37 0.46
CA ASN A 63 -1.08 9.43 -0.53
C ASN A 63 -2.52 9.95 -0.70
N LEU A 64 -3.52 9.06 -0.64
CA LEU A 64 -4.93 9.46 -0.65
C LEU A 64 -5.25 10.32 0.58
N TYR A 65 -4.75 9.94 1.75
CA TYR A 65 -4.92 10.74 2.96
C TYR A 65 -4.27 12.13 2.81
N LYS A 66 -3.03 12.19 2.34
CA LYS A 66 -2.33 13.47 2.13
C LYS A 66 -3.04 14.37 1.14
N ALA A 67 -3.66 13.80 0.14
CA ALA A 67 -4.45 14.55 -0.85
C ALA A 67 -5.81 14.99 -0.33
N GLY A 68 -6.20 14.59 0.90
CA GLY A 68 -7.49 14.95 1.48
C GLY A 68 -8.65 14.12 0.95
N VAL A 69 -8.38 13.03 0.23
CA VAL A 69 -9.42 12.19 -0.38
C VAL A 69 -10.06 11.27 0.64
N ILE A 70 -9.27 10.73 1.56
CA ILE A 70 -9.77 9.88 2.67
C ILE A 70 -9.37 10.49 4.00
N SER A 71 -10.12 10.14 5.06
CA SER A 71 -9.84 10.64 6.40
C SER A 71 -8.68 9.87 7.04
N LYS A 72 -8.12 10.45 8.11
CA LYS A 72 -7.12 9.76 8.94
C LYS A 72 -7.64 8.42 9.45
N HIS A 73 -8.88 8.40 9.94
CA HIS A 73 -9.49 7.18 10.46
C HIS A 73 -9.55 6.08 9.40
N VAL A 74 -9.98 6.44 8.19
CA VAL A 74 -10.04 5.50 7.07
C VAL A 74 -8.65 5.00 6.69
N ALA A 75 -7.68 5.90 6.60
CA ALA A 75 -6.30 5.52 6.26
C ALA A 75 -5.75 4.48 7.24
N ILE A 76 -5.97 4.68 8.53
CA ILE A 76 -5.48 3.75 9.56
C ILE A 76 -6.25 2.43 9.52
N SER A 77 -7.59 2.49 9.43
CA SER A 77 -8.40 1.27 9.47
C SER A 77 -8.22 0.41 8.24
N GLU A 78 -7.92 1.01 7.08
CA GLU A 78 -7.74 0.27 5.83
C GLU A 78 -6.30 -0.15 5.56
N ALA A 79 -5.34 0.33 6.36
CA ALA A 79 -3.94 0.01 6.17
C ALA A 79 -3.66 -1.48 6.41
N THR A 80 -2.71 -2.02 5.65
CA THR A 80 -2.18 -3.35 5.90
C THR A 80 -1.44 -3.39 7.23
N ASN A 81 -0.74 -2.30 7.55
CA ASN A 81 -0.05 -2.13 8.84
C ASN A 81 -0.52 -0.82 9.49
N PRO A 82 -1.58 -0.87 10.32
CA PRO A 82 -2.14 0.34 10.93
C PRO A 82 -1.16 1.08 11.85
N GLU A 83 -0.29 0.37 12.56
CA GLU A 83 0.70 1.01 13.43
C GLU A 83 1.67 1.89 12.63
N MET A 84 2.19 1.35 11.54
CA MET A 84 3.09 2.11 10.67
C MET A 84 2.37 3.27 10.00
N MET A 85 1.11 3.07 9.59
CA MET A 85 0.31 4.14 9.01
C MET A 85 0.13 5.28 10.01
N THR A 86 -0.18 4.96 11.26
CA THR A 86 -0.33 5.95 12.32
C THR A 86 0.97 6.75 12.50
N LYS A 87 2.10 6.08 12.52
CA LYS A 87 3.40 6.74 12.64
C LYS A 87 3.67 7.67 11.46
N ARG A 88 3.41 7.22 10.23
CA ARG A 88 3.61 8.06 9.04
C ARG A 88 2.75 9.31 9.08
N ILE A 89 1.49 9.18 9.47
CA ILE A 89 0.56 10.30 9.57
C ILE A 89 1.04 11.29 10.62
N ASN A 90 1.48 10.81 11.78
CA ASN A 90 1.91 11.68 12.89
C ASN A 90 3.25 12.37 12.63
N LEU A 91 4.09 11.84 11.75
CA LEU A 91 5.36 12.45 11.37
C LEU A 91 5.22 13.52 10.30
N ASN A 92 4.06 13.65 9.71
CA ASN A 92 3.82 14.60 8.61
C ASN A 92 2.83 15.72 9.01
#